data_5326964b957e9c6891f9f53019655185
#
_entry.id   5326964b957e9c6891f9f53019655185
#
_cell.length_a   1.000
_cell.length_b   1.000
_cell.length_c   1.000
_cell.angle_alpha   90.00
_cell.angle_beta   90.00
_cell.angle_gamma   90.00
#
_symmetry.space_group_name_H-M   'P 1'
#
loop_
_entity.id
_entity.type
_entity.pdbx_description
1 polymer ?
#
loop_
_entity_poly.entity_id
_entity_poly.type
_entity_poly.pdbx_seq_one_letter_code
_entity_poly.pdbx_strand_id
1 'polypeptide(L)'
;MRMFWVFLSFLVASLLSTANAEQIFTTHVSNSAMDTRSIALVDTVTGKDRVIEVNTNGEVIWSWSFPPGMINGNSICMGAGIQYKPLSDSFIVVAPHHSVIEVRRDGSHKVLATDPEVDHDFHVFDDGSVLFARGFVDKGDDNFAIHNKHGKKIWSWKADEHLKTRQEYWGSSCKIREKNWKNKGHRDWAHANGISIKDNGNYILSLRNFSAFFEVEPNSGRVVKEYTGHIGVHEPTPYKDGFVLADRDCTGSNKSNAVEKQSIRITDSEGVVKNRLLEGKLLLARGIEVLPNGNFFVTTISTVMEIDPQGTVLFKAVIKGQDPDMESKGRDALPKMTGRCKWKNLYKAVKTN
;
A
#
# COMPACT_ATOMS: atom_id res chain seq x y z
N MET A 1 67.84 -15.91 41.73
CA MET A 1 67.35 -15.94 40.33
C MET A 1 65.88 -15.62 40.37
N ARG A 2 65.53 -14.39 40.09
CA ARG A 2 64.12 -13.91 40.01
C ARG A 2 63.73 -13.78 38.55
N MET A 3 62.76 -14.58 38.14
CA MET A 3 62.18 -14.58 36.77
C MET A 3 61.12 -13.49 36.67
N PHE A 4 61.37 -12.49 35.83
CA PHE A 4 60.42 -11.44 35.47
C PHE A 4 59.51 -11.99 34.35
N TRP A 5 58.20 -12.07 34.62
CA TRP A 5 57.20 -12.28 33.59
C TRP A 5 56.77 -10.93 33.01
N VAL A 6 57.06 -10.68 31.73
CA VAL A 6 56.55 -9.54 30.97
C VAL A 6 55.21 -9.94 30.38
N PHE A 7 54.14 -9.35 30.88
CA PHE A 7 52.83 -9.42 30.25
C PHE A 7 52.77 -8.50 29.03
N LEU A 8 52.75 -9.07 27.84
CA LEU A 8 52.51 -8.38 26.61
C LEU A 8 50.98 -8.26 26.41
N SER A 9 50.39 -7.13 26.75
CA SER A 9 48.97 -6.83 26.50
C SER A 9 48.80 -6.48 25.00
N PHE A 10 48.28 -7.44 24.24
CA PHE A 10 47.82 -7.15 22.89
C PHE A 10 46.51 -6.35 22.96
N LEU A 11 46.56 -5.05 22.68
CA LEU A 11 45.42 -4.20 22.44
C LEU A 11 44.91 -4.54 21.05
N VAL A 12 43.91 -5.46 20.95
CA VAL A 12 43.17 -5.67 19.71
C VAL A 12 42.24 -4.49 19.57
N ALA A 13 42.66 -3.44 18.85
CA ALA A 13 41.76 -2.40 18.35
C ALA A 13 40.85 -3.08 17.34
N SER A 14 39.65 -3.45 17.76
CA SER A 14 38.57 -3.81 16.86
C SER A 14 38.21 -2.56 16.04
N LEU A 15 38.72 -2.49 14.84
CA LEU A 15 38.20 -1.58 13.78
C LEU A 15 36.78 -2.06 13.48
N LEU A 16 35.81 -1.56 14.25
CA LEU A 16 34.42 -1.57 13.86
C LEU A 16 34.32 -0.68 12.61
N SER A 17 34.46 -1.32 11.46
CA SER A 17 34.00 -0.74 10.20
C SER A 17 32.52 -0.43 10.40
N THR A 18 32.19 0.84 10.61
CA THR A 18 30.82 1.32 10.51
C THR A 18 30.44 1.18 9.05
N ALA A 19 29.94 0.00 8.66
CA ALA A 19 29.30 -0.15 7.38
C ALA A 19 28.21 0.91 7.36
N ASN A 20 28.30 1.86 6.41
CA ASN A 20 27.28 2.89 6.25
C ASN A 20 25.95 2.17 6.07
N ALA A 21 24.97 2.49 6.92
CA ALA A 21 23.63 1.92 6.83
C ALA A 21 23.07 2.19 5.43
N GLU A 22 22.42 1.18 4.86
CA GLU A 22 21.79 1.32 3.54
C GLU A 22 20.66 2.35 3.63
N GLN A 23 20.75 3.42 2.86
CA GLN A 23 19.80 4.51 2.88
C GLN A 23 18.85 4.44 1.67
N ILE A 24 17.56 4.29 1.94
CA ILE A 24 16.49 4.19 0.93
C ILE A 24 15.82 5.53 0.67
N PHE A 25 15.65 6.35 1.71
CA PHE A 25 15.00 7.64 1.61
C PHE A 25 15.93 8.78 1.97
N THR A 26 15.61 9.96 1.43
CA THR A 26 16.12 11.25 1.90
C THR A 26 14.98 12.00 2.56
N THR A 27 15.15 12.39 3.82
CA THR A 27 14.14 13.15 4.58
C THR A 27 14.24 14.62 4.22
N HIS A 28 13.13 15.22 3.82
CA HIS A 28 13.04 16.62 3.39
C HIS A 28 12.27 17.50 4.37
N VAL A 29 11.32 16.91 5.11
CA VAL A 29 10.53 17.59 6.15
C VAL A 29 10.54 16.72 7.39
N SER A 30 10.82 17.32 8.55
CA SER A 30 10.77 16.67 9.86
C SER A 30 10.36 17.73 10.89
N ASN A 31 9.14 17.59 11.40
CA ASN A 31 8.57 18.48 12.41
C ASN A 31 8.52 17.75 13.76
N SER A 32 8.65 18.49 14.86
CA SER A 32 8.56 17.92 16.21
C SER A 32 7.21 17.27 16.54
N ALA A 33 6.15 17.62 15.80
CA ALA A 33 4.82 17.00 15.94
C ALA A 33 4.64 15.71 15.14
N MET A 34 5.64 15.26 14.35
CA MET A 34 5.56 14.03 13.60
C MET A 34 5.63 12.79 14.49
N ASP A 35 5.06 11.70 14.02
CA ASP A 35 5.24 10.38 14.59
C ASP A 35 6.67 9.86 14.28
N THR A 36 7.47 9.64 15.32
CA THR A 36 8.88 9.24 15.20
C THR A 36 9.09 7.74 14.99
N ARG A 37 8.03 6.95 14.97
CA ARG A 37 8.11 5.51 14.72
C ARG A 37 8.76 5.20 13.37
N SER A 38 9.39 4.05 13.26
CA SER A 38 9.98 3.56 12.02
C SER A 38 8.91 3.26 10.95
N ILE A 39 9.34 3.03 9.75
CA ILE A 39 8.49 2.84 8.57
C ILE A 39 8.81 1.50 7.95
N ALA A 40 7.82 0.63 7.79
CA ALA A 40 7.97 -0.64 7.09
C ALA A 40 7.34 -0.60 5.71
N LEU A 41 7.98 -1.26 4.74
CA LEU A 41 7.51 -1.36 3.36
C LEU A 41 8.09 -2.59 2.66
N VAL A 42 7.48 -2.97 1.54
CA VAL A 42 8.07 -3.91 0.60
C VAL A 42 9.01 -3.14 -0.33
N ASP A 43 10.29 -3.54 -0.37
CA ASP A 43 11.33 -2.86 -1.16
C ASP A 43 11.20 -3.18 -2.65
N THR A 44 10.48 -2.32 -3.34
CA THR A 44 10.36 -2.34 -4.81
C THR A 44 11.36 -1.37 -5.47
N VAL A 45 12.14 -0.65 -4.67
CA VAL A 45 13.00 0.46 -5.10
C VAL A 45 14.39 0.01 -5.48
N THR A 46 15.00 -0.87 -4.67
CA THR A 46 16.39 -1.32 -4.87
C THR A 46 16.50 -2.52 -5.80
N GLY A 47 15.36 -3.16 -6.14
CA GLY A 47 15.34 -4.43 -6.90
C GLY A 47 15.72 -5.65 -6.06
N LYS A 48 15.78 -5.50 -4.74
CA LYS A 48 15.95 -6.61 -3.79
C LYS A 48 14.56 -7.03 -3.33
N ASP A 49 14.14 -8.23 -3.64
CA ASP A 49 12.83 -8.75 -3.25
C ASP A 49 12.81 -8.97 -1.71
N ARG A 50 12.43 -7.96 -0.94
CA ARG A 50 12.49 -7.98 0.53
C ARG A 50 11.48 -7.05 1.19
N VAL A 51 11.17 -7.33 2.43
CA VAL A 51 10.54 -6.39 3.36
C VAL A 51 11.64 -5.63 4.08
N ILE A 52 11.49 -4.34 4.25
CA ILE A 52 12.42 -3.51 5.01
C ILE A 52 11.69 -2.66 6.04
N GLU A 53 12.39 -2.35 7.10
CA GLU A 53 12.05 -1.28 8.01
C GLU A 53 13.16 -0.23 7.98
N VAL A 54 12.75 1.03 7.91
CA VAL A 54 13.66 2.16 7.90
C VAL A 54 13.33 3.12 9.04
N ASN A 55 14.35 3.77 9.58
CA ASN A 55 14.16 4.85 10.54
C ASN A 55 13.71 6.14 9.84
N THR A 56 13.41 7.19 10.59
CA THR A 56 12.97 8.49 10.06
C THR A 56 14.05 9.22 9.24
N ASN A 57 15.32 8.81 9.34
CA ASN A 57 16.39 9.28 8.48
C ASN A 57 16.45 8.56 7.13
N GLY A 58 15.64 7.50 6.95
CA GLY A 58 15.58 6.69 5.74
C GLY A 58 16.61 5.57 5.66
N GLU A 59 17.27 5.24 6.79
CA GLU A 59 18.24 4.17 6.91
C GLU A 59 17.57 2.84 7.22
N VAL A 60 17.96 1.77 6.52
CA VAL A 60 17.45 0.40 6.78
C VAL A 60 17.97 -0.08 8.13
N ILE A 61 17.05 -0.39 9.03
CA ILE A 61 17.33 -0.91 10.38
C ILE A 61 16.97 -2.40 10.52
N TRP A 62 16.12 -2.91 9.63
CA TRP A 62 15.79 -4.33 9.54
C TRP A 62 15.42 -4.71 8.11
N SER A 63 15.67 -5.96 7.73
CA SER A 63 15.26 -6.48 6.42
C SER A 63 15.05 -7.99 6.45
N TRP A 64 14.10 -8.45 5.63
CA TRP A 64 13.83 -9.86 5.38
C TRP A 64 13.62 -10.09 3.88
N SER A 65 14.39 -11.00 3.29
CA SER A 65 14.29 -11.33 1.87
C SER A 65 13.25 -12.41 1.64
N PHE A 66 12.42 -12.24 0.61
CA PHE A 66 11.50 -13.29 0.19
C PHE A 66 12.26 -14.55 -0.22
N PRO A 67 11.81 -15.75 0.22
CA PRO A 67 12.38 -17.00 -0.23
C PRO A 67 12.37 -17.13 -1.76
N PRO A 68 13.34 -17.82 -2.36
CA PRO A 68 13.36 -18.09 -3.79
C PRO A 68 12.05 -18.73 -4.27
N GLY A 69 11.48 -18.20 -5.36
CA GLY A 69 10.24 -18.69 -5.96
C GLY A 69 8.94 -18.10 -5.36
N MET A 70 9.01 -17.41 -4.22
CA MET A 70 7.84 -16.76 -3.63
C MET A 70 7.44 -15.48 -4.40
N ILE A 71 8.38 -14.82 -5.02
CA ILE A 71 8.15 -13.68 -5.90
C ILE A 71 8.49 -14.09 -7.34
N ASN A 72 7.49 -14.06 -8.21
CA ASN A 72 7.64 -14.44 -9.61
C ASN A 72 7.79 -13.21 -10.52
N GLY A 73 8.96 -13.06 -11.14
CA GLY A 73 9.19 -12.04 -12.17
C GLY A 73 8.93 -10.62 -11.67
N ASN A 74 8.03 -9.89 -12.34
CA ASN A 74 7.67 -8.49 -12.04
C ASN A 74 6.51 -8.35 -11.05
N SER A 75 6.07 -9.43 -10.41
CA SER A 75 4.86 -9.44 -9.58
C SER A 75 4.92 -8.43 -8.42
N ILE A 76 6.09 -8.27 -7.77
CA ILE A 76 6.26 -7.31 -6.68
C ILE A 76 5.98 -5.85 -7.09
N CYS A 77 6.05 -5.55 -8.39
CA CYS A 77 5.78 -4.22 -8.94
C CYS A 77 4.29 -3.92 -9.08
N MET A 78 3.45 -4.93 -8.91
CA MET A 78 2.02 -4.86 -9.15
C MET A 78 1.22 -4.32 -7.97
N GLY A 79 1.80 -4.35 -6.78
CA GLY A 79 1.21 -3.86 -5.55
C GLY A 79 1.35 -4.88 -4.42
N ALA A 80 2.11 -4.52 -3.41
CA ALA A 80 2.34 -5.35 -2.24
C ALA A 80 1.87 -4.61 -0.99
N GLY A 81 0.72 -5.02 -0.46
CA GLY A 81 0.20 -4.54 0.81
C GLY A 81 1.11 -4.98 1.97
N ILE A 82 1.18 -4.16 2.99
CA ILE A 82 1.89 -4.45 4.24
C ILE A 82 1.07 -3.94 5.42
N GLN A 83 1.09 -4.69 6.51
CA GLN A 83 0.55 -4.30 7.81
C GLN A 83 1.57 -4.64 8.89
N TYR A 84 1.61 -3.84 9.94
CA TYR A 84 2.40 -4.13 11.14
C TYR A 84 1.50 -4.62 12.25
N LYS A 85 1.91 -5.69 12.95
CA LYS A 85 1.22 -6.26 14.13
C LYS A 85 2.00 -5.93 15.41
N PRO A 86 1.60 -4.91 16.17
CA PRO A 86 2.34 -4.48 17.36
C PRO A 86 2.50 -5.56 18.42
N LEU A 87 1.45 -6.35 18.67
CA LEU A 87 1.45 -7.38 19.73
C LEU A 87 2.46 -8.52 19.50
N SER A 88 2.71 -8.85 18.25
CA SER A 88 3.66 -9.91 17.86
C SER A 88 4.98 -9.37 17.31
N ASP A 89 5.11 -8.06 17.19
CA ASP A 89 6.22 -7.38 16.51
C ASP A 89 6.56 -8.07 15.18
N SER A 90 5.54 -8.24 14.34
CA SER A 90 5.65 -8.91 13.06
C SER A 90 5.04 -8.08 11.93
N PHE A 91 5.44 -8.38 10.71
CA PHE A 91 4.88 -7.80 9.51
C PHE A 91 4.03 -8.82 8.79
N ILE A 92 2.86 -8.40 8.30
CA ILE A 92 2.12 -9.19 7.34
C ILE A 92 2.25 -8.51 6.00
N VAL A 93 2.57 -9.29 4.96
CA VAL A 93 2.84 -8.76 3.63
C VAL A 93 2.19 -9.62 2.56
N VAL A 94 1.82 -8.99 1.47
CA VAL A 94 1.46 -9.68 0.23
C VAL A 94 2.72 -9.99 -0.56
N ALA A 95 2.94 -11.27 -0.89
CA ALA A 95 3.76 -11.70 -2.00
C ALA A 95 2.83 -11.81 -3.22
N PRO A 96 2.81 -10.81 -4.13
CA PRO A 96 1.79 -10.74 -5.18
C PRO A 96 1.80 -11.98 -6.08
N HIS A 97 0.61 -12.46 -6.43
CA HIS A 97 0.37 -13.69 -7.21
C HIS A 97 0.90 -14.98 -6.53
N HIS A 98 1.05 -14.96 -5.22
CA HIS A 98 1.52 -16.12 -4.47
C HIS A 98 0.81 -16.29 -3.12
N SER A 99 0.98 -15.35 -2.17
CA SER A 99 0.49 -15.56 -0.80
C SER A 99 0.44 -14.28 0.04
N VAL A 100 -0.28 -14.37 1.15
CA VAL A 100 -0.16 -13.47 2.30
C VAL A 100 0.69 -14.18 3.34
N ILE A 101 1.72 -13.52 3.85
CA ILE A 101 2.70 -14.10 4.80
C ILE A 101 2.88 -13.20 6.02
N GLU A 102 3.05 -13.83 7.17
CA GLU A 102 3.53 -13.19 8.40
C GLU A 102 5.03 -13.41 8.53
N VAL A 103 5.78 -12.34 8.76
CA VAL A 103 7.24 -12.35 8.94
C VAL A 103 7.58 -11.75 10.29
N ARG A 104 8.37 -12.46 11.09
CA ARG A 104 8.81 -12.01 12.41
C ARG A 104 10.22 -11.41 12.36
N ARG A 105 10.57 -10.70 13.41
CA ARG A 105 11.89 -10.04 13.54
C ARG A 105 13.07 -11.01 13.50
N ASP A 106 12.89 -12.24 13.95
CA ASP A 106 13.92 -13.29 13.90
C ASP A 106 14.12 -13.90 12.50
N GLY A 107 13.34 -13.44 11.51
CA GLY A 107 13.37 -13.93 10.14
C GLY A 107 12.48 -15.15 9.89
N SER A 108 11.86 -15.72 10.92
CA SER A 108 10.88 -16.78 10.74
C SER A 108 9.64 -16.23 10.02
N HIS A 109 9.01 -17.06 9.19
CA HIS A 109 7.80 -16.65 8.47
C HIS A 109 6.77 -17.77 8.42
N LYS A 110 5.51 -17.37 8.23
CA LYS A 110 4.36 -18.28 8.09
C LYS A 110 3.49 -17.83 6.94
N VAL A 111 3.14 -18.74 6.04
CA VAL A 111 2.12 -18.50 5.02
C VAL A 111 0.74 -18.54 5.68
N LEU A 112 -0.02 -17.45 5.54
CA LEU A 112 -1.37 -17.30 6.09
C LEU A 112 -2.43 -17.70 5.07
N ALA A 113 -2.25 -17.30 3.79
CA ALA A 113 -3.12 -17.66 2.69
C ALA A 113 -2.30 -17.80 1.41
N THR A 114 -2.70 -18.72 0.53
CA THR A 114 -2.11 -18.90 -0.80
C THR A 114 -3.20 -18.73 -1.84
N ASP A 115 -2.98 -17.85 -2.80
CA ASP A 115 -3.86 -17.66 -3.96
C ASP A 115 -3.03 -17.07 -5.12
N PRO A 116 -3.10 -17.63 -6.36
CA PRO A 116 -2.31 -17.14 -7.48
C PRO A 116 -2.73 -15.75 -7.98
N GLU A 117 -3.85 -15.23 -7.50
CA GLU A 117 -4.37 -13.91 -7.88
C GLU A 117 -4.34 -12.90 -6.73
N VAL A 118 -3.76 -13.28 -5.55
CA VAL A 118 -3.63 -12.36 -4.42
C VAL A 118 -2.70 -11.21 -4.79
N ASP A 119 -3.14 -9.98 -4.51
CA ASP A 119 -2.36 -8.77 -4.70
C ASP A 119 -2.89 -7.60 -3.84
N HIS A 120 -2.27 -6.45 -3.98
CA HIS A 120 -2.65 -5.16 -3.41
C HIS A 120 -2.83 -5.17 -1.89
N ASP A 121 -3.98 -5.58 -1.37
CA ASP A 121 -4.34 -5.39 0.03
C ASP A 121 -5.01 -6.61 0.65
N PHE A 122 -5.01 -6.66 1.97
CA PHE A 122 -5.55 -7.78 2.77
C PHE A 122 -5.95 -7.32 4.17
N HIS A 123 -6.71 -8.17 4.85
CA HIS A 123 -7.00 -8.06 6.28
C HIS A 123 -6.91 -9.45 6.94
N VAL A 124 -6.26 -9.54 8.10
CA VAL A 124 -6.16 -10.79 8.88
C VAL A 124 -7.06 -10.69 10.10
N PHE A 125 -8.00 -11.60 10.19
CA PHE A 125 -8.93 -11.70 11.33
C PHE A 125 -8.30 -12.43 12.52
N ASP A 126 -8.89 -12.25 13.72
CA ASP A 126 -8.40 -12.85 14.95
C ASP A 126 -8.40 -14.39 14.95
N ASP A 127 -9.30 -15.01 14.17
CA ASP A 127 -9.37 -16.47 13.99
C ASP A 127 -8.28 -17.01 13.04
N GLY A 128 -7.47 -16.12 12.48
CA GLY A 128 -6.40 -16.41 11.52
C GLY A 128 -6.89 -16.57 10.08
N SER A 129 -8.15 -16.27 9.79
CA SER A 129 -8.61 -16.17 8.40
C SER A 129 -8.09 -14.88 7.76
N VAL A 130 -8.00 -14.86 6.43
CA VAL A 130 -7.44 -13.75 5.66
C VAL A 130 -8.39 -13.35 4.55
N LEU A 131 -8.86 -12.12 4.59
CA LEU A 131 -9.54 -11.44 3.47
C LEU A 131 -8.46 -10.77 2.61
N PHE A 132 -8.49 -10.97 1.30
CA PHE A 132 -7.52 -10.37 0.38
C PHE A 132 -8.15 -9.96 -0.95
N ALA A 133 -7.52 -8.97 -1.59
CA ALA A 133 -7.88 -8.50 -2.91
C ALA A 133 -7.28 -9.40 -4.00
N ARG A 134 -8.02 -9.55 -5.11
CA ARG A 134 -7.63 -10.20 -6.35
C ARG A 134 -7.83 -9.18 -7.48
N GLY A 135 -6.88 -8.27 -7.64
CA GLY A 135 -7.02 -7.06 -8.47
C GLY A 135 -6.93 -7.34 -9.97
N PHE A 136 -6.15 -8.34 -10.37
CA PHE A 136 -5.86 -8.63 -11.77
C PHE A 136 -6.62 -9.86 -12.28
N VAL A 137 -7.91 -9.93 -12.04
CA VAL A 137 -8.78 -11.02 -12.48
C VAL A 137 -9.73 -10.59 -13.59
N ASP A 138 -10.28 -11.56 -14.31
CA ASP A 138 -11.25 -11.36 -15.36
C ASP A 138 -12.64 -11.05 -14.80
N LYS A 139 -13.52 -10.53 -15.66
CA LYS A 139 -14.93 -10.40 -15.33
C LYS A 139 -15.56 -11.77 -15.07
N GLY A 140 -16.22 -11.91 -13.95
CA GLY A 140 -16.85 -13.16 -13.49
C GLY A 140 -16.02 -13.92 -12.47
N ASP A 141 -14.77 -13.52 -12.26
CA ASP A 141 -13.93 -14.07 -11.19
C ASP A 141 -14.18 -13.36 -9.85
N ASP A 142 -13.79 -14.02 -8.76
CA ASP A 142 -13.80 -13.43 -7.43
C ASP A 142 -12.83 -12.25 -7.37
N ASN A 143 -13.29 -11.07 -6.95
CA ASN A 143 -12.44 -9.88 -6.77
C ASN A 143 -11.89 -9.79 -5.34
N PHE A 144 -12.60 -10.39 -4.38
CA PHE A 144 -12.17 -10.55 -3.00
C PHE A 144 -12.47 -11.96 -2.54
N ALA A 145 -11.61 -12.52 -1.69
CA ALA A 145 -11.80 -13.85 -1.12
C ALA A 145 -11.34 -13.89 0.33
N ILE A 146 -11.96 -14.78 1.13
CA ILE A 146 -11.48 -15.14 2.46
C ILE A 146 -11.05 -16.59 2.44
N HIS A 147 -9.79 -16.82 2.86
CA HIS A 147 -9.30 -18.14 3.19
C HIS A 147 -9.22 -18.29 4.71
N ASN A 148 -9.68 -19.43 5.23
CA ASN A 148 -9.49 -19.72 6.65
C ASN A 148 -8.02 -20.08 6.96
N LYS A 149 -7.67 -20.21 8.24
CA LYS A 149 -6.30 -20.54 8.70
C LYS A 149 -5.74 -21.88 8.17
N HIS A 150 -6.58 -22.70 7.51
CA HIS A 150 -6.20 -23.95 6.87
C HIS A 150 -6.09 -23.82 5.35
N GLY A 151 -6.17 -22.60 4.81
CA GLY A 151 -6.06 -22.31 3.38
C GLY A 151 -7.31 -22.61 2.55
N LYS A 152 -8.44 -22.99 3.19
CA LYS A 152 -9.69 -23.22 2.48
C LYS A 152 -10.43 -21.91 2.24
N LYS A 153 -10.84 -21.66 0.99
CA LYS A 153 -11.73 -20.55 0.65
C LYS A 153 -13.09 -20.74 1.31
N ILE A 154 -13.51 -19.77 2.14
CA ILE A 154 -14.76 -19.82 2.91
C ILE A 154 -15.75 -18.73 2.50
N TRP A 155 -15.29 -17.70 1.80
CA TRP A 155 -16.10 -16.61 1.29
C TRP A 155 -15.46 -16.01 0.03
N SER A 156 -16.29 -15.45 -0.85
CA SER A 156 -15.82 -14.65 -1.97
C SER A 156 -16.87 -13.64 -2.41
N TRP A 157 -16.41 -12.60 -3.10
CA TRP A 157 -17.26 -11.54 -3.61
C TRP A 157 -16.86 -11.17 -5.04
N LYS A 158 -17.87 -11.11 -5.93
CA LYS A 158 -17.71 -10.83 -7.35
C LYS A 158 -18.33 -9.49 -7.70
N ALA A 159 -17.52 -8.58 -8.23
CA ALA A 159 -17.98 -7.26 -8.61
C ALA A 159 -19.09 -7.29 -9.67
N ASP A 160 -19.03 -8.20 -10.63
CA ASP A 160 -20.01 -8.25 -11.73
C ASP A 160 -21.41 -8.70 -11.29
N GLU A 161 -21.56 -9.37 -10.16
CA GLU A 161 -22.86 -9.70 -9.58
C GLU A 161 -23.56 -8.47 -9.00
N HIS A 162 -22.79 -7.45 -8.58
CA HIS A 162 -23.28 -6.24 -7.95
C HIS A 162 -23.30 -5.01 -8.88
N LEU A 163 -22.54 -5.05 -9.98
CA LEU A 163 -22.39 -3.93 -10.93
C LEU A 163 -23.14 -4.11 -12.24
N LYS A 164 -24.14 -5.01 -12.27
CA LYS A 164 -24.88 -5.40 -13.49
C LYS A 164 -25.51 -4.24 -14.25
N THR A 165 -25.86 -3.16 -13.56
CA THR A 165 -26.56 -1.98 -14.14
C THR A 165 -25.63 -0.82 -14.44
N ARG A 166 -24.34 -0.90 -14.10
CA ARG A 166 -23.42 0.21 -14.31
C ARG A 166 -23.00 0.30 -15.77
N GLN A 167 -23.28 1.44 -16.37
CA GLN A 167 -22.85 1.78 -17.73
C GLN A 167 -21.54 2.58 -17.76
N GLU A 168 -21.15 3.19 -16.65
CA GLU A 168 -19.98 4.07 -16.58
C GLU A 168 -18.78 3.33 -15.95
N TYR A 169 -17.72 3.25 -16.71
CA TYR A 169 -16.45 2.69 -16.31
C TYR A 169 -15.35 3.74 -16.41
N TRP A 170 -14.84 4.13 -15.27
CA TRP A 170 -13.73 5.05 -15.16
C TRP A 170 -12.44 4.26 -14.94
N GLY A 171 -11.63 4.09 -15.95
CA GLY A 171 -10.34 3.46 -15.78
C GLY A 171 -9.43 4.23 -14.81
N SER A 172 -8.25 3.71 -14.55
CA SER A 172 -7.23 4.33 -13.70
C SER A 172 -6.71 5.68 -14.19
N SER A 173 -7.24 6.19 -15.27
CA SER A 173 -6.98 7.52 -15.84
C SER A 173 -8.31 8.19 -16.09
N CYS A 174 -8.33 9.53 -16.12
CA CYS A 174 -9.50 10.33 -16.45
C CYS A 174 -10.11 10.06 -17.85
N LYS A 175 -9.76 8.94 -18.44
CA LYS A 175 -10.29 8.46 -19.73
C LYS A 175 -11.33 7.39 -19.48
N ILE A 176 -12.57 7.66 -19.90
CA ILE A 176 -13.63 6.65 -19.95
C ILE A 176 -13.16 5.50 -20.85
N ARG A 177 -13.01 4.31 -20.29
CA ARG A 177 -12.61 3.11 -21.02
C ARG A 177 -13.83 2.26 -21.34
N GLU A 178 -14.76 2.76 -22.14
CA GLU A 178 -15.95 2.01 -22.56
C GLU A 178 -15.62 0.68 -23.25
N LYS A 179 -14.48 0.59 -23.91
CA LYS A 179 -14.09 -0.59 -24.69
C LYS A 179 -13.65 -1.79 -23.87
N ASN A 180 -13.01 -1.59 -22.73
CA ASN A 180 -12.30 -2.69 -22.04
C ASN A 180 -13.21 -3.50 -21.11
N TRP A 181 -14.26 -2.93 -20.55
CA TRP A 181 -15.10 -3.64 -19.62
C TRP A 181 -16.11 -4.60 -20.26
N LYS A 182 -16.37 -4.45 -21.57
CA LYS A 182 -17.25 -5.35 -22.34
C LYS A 182 -16.54 -6.61 -22.80
N ASN A 183 -15.22 -6.62 -22.84
CA ASN A 183 -14.44 -7.73 -23.38
C ASN A 183 -14.10 -8.75 -22.28
N LYS A 184 -14.53 -10.00 -22.45
CA LYS A 184 -14.00 -11.15 -21.70
C LYS A 184 -12.49 -11.27 -22.00
N GLY A 185 -11.69 -11.63 -20.99
CA GLY A 185 -10.24 -11.84 -21.14
C GLY A 185 -9.39 -10.62 -20.80
N HIS A 186 -9.94 -9.63 -20.11
CA HIS A 186 -9.16 -8.51 -19.61
C HIS A 186 -8.87 -8.69 -18.11
N ARG A 187 -7.71 -9.21 -17.78
CA ARG A 187 -7.26 -9.52 -16.41
C ARG A 187 -7.19 -8.32 -15.44
N ASP A 188 -7.61 -7.18 -15.79
CA ASP A 188 -7.65 -5.95 -14.96
C ASP A 188 -9.06 -5.34 -14.98
N TRP A 189 -10.10 -6.18 -14.95
CA TRP A 189 -11.45 -5.70 -15.15
C TRP A 189 -11.94 -4.76 -14.04
N ALA A 190 -11.95 -5.19 -12.79
CA ALA A 190 -12.42 -4.38 -11.67
C ALA A 190 -11.30 -3.64 -10.93
N HIS A 191 -10.12 -4.23 -10.89
CA HIS A 191 -8.96 -3.77 -10.13
C HIS A 191 -9.27 -3.54 -8.67
N ALA A 192 -9.63 -4.62 -7.98
CA ALA A 192 -9.80 -4.62 -6.54
C ALA A 192 -8.47 -4.26 -5.85
N ASN A 193 -8.46 -3.24 -4.97
CA ASN A 193 -7.20 -2.66 -4.52
C ASN A 193 -7.17 -2.11 -3.09
N GLY A 194 -8.26 -2.18 -2.35
CA GLY A 194 -8.27 -1.71 -0.96
C GLY A 194 -9.30 -2.45 -0.13
N ILE A 195 -8.92 -2.74 1.10
CA ILE A 195 -9.72 -3.43 2.09
C ILE A 195 -9.60 -2.69 3.42
N SER A 196 -10.72 -2.39 4.03
CA SER A 196 -10.78 -2.00 5.45
C SER A 196 -12.03 -2.57 6.10
N ILE A 197 -12.03 -2.58 7.42
CA ILE A 197 -13.14 -3.10 8.22
C ILE A 197 -13.72 -1.94 9.04
N LYS A 198 -15.04 -1.78 9.01
CA LYS A 198 -15.73 -0.82 9.86
C LYS A 198 -15.95 -1.39 11.26
N ASP A 199 -16.21 -0.53 12.23
CA ASP A 199 -16.50 -0.93 13.62
C ASP A 199 -17.70 -1.86 13.75
N ASN A 200 -18.67 -1.78 12.81
CA ASN A 200 -19.80 -2.69 12.74
C ASN A 200 -19.48 -4.06 12.10
N GLY A 201 -18.24 -4.30 11.73
CA GLY A 201 -17.75 -5.52 11.11
C GLY A 201 -17.94 -5.58 9.60
N ASN A 202 -18.62 -4.63 8.96
CA ASN A 202 -18.78 -4.61 7.51
C ASN A 202 -17.43 -4.36 6.80
N TYR A 203 -17.27 -4.99 5.65
CA TYR A 203 -16.11 -4.81 4.80
C TYR A 203 -16.25 -3.55 3.95
N ILE A 204 -15.19 -2.78 3.84
CA ILE A 204 -15.04 -1.70 2.86
C ILE A 204 -14.13 -2.21 1.76
N LEU A 205 -14.68 -2.39 0.57
CA LEU A 205 -14.03 -3.00 -0.58
C LEU A 205 -13.95 -2.00 -1.73
N SER A 206 -12.76 -1.68 -2.24
CA SER A 206 -12.61 -0.69 -3.32
C SER A 206 -12.30 -1.33 -4.67
N LEU A 207 -12.92 -0.76 -5.71
CA LEU A 207 -12.75 -1.14 -7.10
C LEU A 207 -12.26 0.07 -7.90
N ARG A 208 -10.95 0.17 -8.10
CA ARG A 208 -10.31 1.33 -8.75
C ARG A 208 -10.92 1.66 -10.11
N ASN A 209 -11.18 0.64 -10.92
CA ASN A 209 -11.64 0.84 -12.29
C ASN A 209 -13.12 1.24 -12.37
N PHE A 210 -13.88 1.07 -11.31
CA PHE A 210 -15.28 1.51 -11.22
C PHE A 210 -15.44 2.83 -10.47
N SER A 211 -14.35 3.43 -9.99
CA SER A 211 -14.39 4.70 -9.25
C SER A 211 -15.35 4.66 -8.07
N ALA A 212 -15.36 3.52 -7.38
CA ALA A 212 -16.28 3.24 -6.28
C ALA A 212 -15.64 2.34 -5.23
N PHE A 213 -16.18 2.45 -4.03
CA PHE A 213 -15.99 1.48 -2.98
C PHE A 213 -17.34 1.12 -2.35
N PHE A 214 -17.38 0.00 -1.66
CA PHE A 214 -18.62 -0.64 -1.22
C PHE A 214 -18.53 -1.01 0.24
N GLU A 215 -19.60 -0.77 0.99
CA GLU A 215 -19.80 -1.38 2.29
C GLU A 215 -20.56 -2.69 2.07
N VAL A 216 -19.94 -3.81 2.47
CA VAL A 216 -20.42 -5.16 2.22
C VAL A 216 -20.62 -5.90 3.54
N GLU A 217 -21.79 -6.49 3.72
CA GLU A 217 -22.12 -7.32 4.87
C GLU A 217 -21.35 -8.65 4.78
N PRO A 218 -20.59 -9.06 5.81
CA PRO A 218 -19.72 -10.23 5.76
C PRO A 218 -20.43 -11.54 5.42
N ASN A 219 -21.55 -11.82 6.10
CA ASN A 219 -22.22 -13.12 6.03
C ASN A 219 -22.91 -13.37 4.70
N SER A 220 -23.52 -12.35 4.13
CA SER A 220 -24.33 -12.46 2.91
C SER A 220 -23.60 -12.00 1.65
N GLY A 221 -22.52 -11.23 1.78
CA GLY A 221 -21.88 -10.54 0.65
C GLY A 221 -22.73 -9.40 0.06
N ARG A 222 -23.86 -9.06 0.71
CA ARG A 222 -24.78 -8.02 0.25
C ARG A 222 -24.13 -6.64 0.36
N VAL A 223 -24.21 -5.87 -0.71
CA VAL A 223 -23.83 -4.45 -0.69
C VAL A 223 -24.86 -3.69 0.14
N VAL A 224 -24.42 -3.14 1.27
CA VAL A 224 -25.22 -2.29 2.15
C VAL A 224 -25.25 -0.88 1.60
N LYS A 225 -24.09 -0.40 1.15
CA LYS A 225 -23.93 0.94 0.62
C LYS A 225 -22.86 0.99 -0.47
N GLU A 226 -23.12 1.80 -1.46
CA GLU A 226 -22.19 2.07 -2.55
C GLU A 226 -21.77 3.55 -2.49
N TYR A 227 -20.45 3.78 -2.57
CA TYR A 227 -19.83 5.10 -2.58
C TYR A 227 -19.21 5.32 -3.95
N THR A 228 -19.77 6.28 -4.71
CA THR A 228 -19.42 6.53 -6.11
C THR A 228 -18.74 7.88 -6.32
N GLY A 229 -18.12 8.08 -7.49
CA GLY A 229 -17.50 9.36 -7.85
C GLY A 229 -16.07 9.53 -7.32
N HIS A 230 -15.45 8.44 -6.81
CA HIS A 230 -14.09 8.42 -6.30
C HIS A 230 -13.13 7.86 -7.36
N ILE A 231 -12.74 8.68 -8.33
CA ILE A 231 -12.00 8.24 -9.51
C ILE A 231 -10.64 7.67 -9.14
N GLY A 232 -10.44 6.39 -9.49
CA GLY A 232 -9.20 5.69 -9.20
C GLY A 232 -8.92 5.53 -7.71
N VAL A 233 -9.99 5.36 -6.91
CA VAL A 233 -9.92 5.23 -5.45
C VAL A 233 -8.90 4.19 -5.00
N HIS A 234 -8.13 4.56 -3.98
CA HIS A 234 -7.23 3.69 -3.25
C HIS A 234 -7.49 3.82 -1.76
N GLU A 235 -7.49 2.68 -1.09
CA GLU A 235 -7.50 2.51 0.36
C GLU A 235 -8.49 3.40 1.12
N PRO A 236 -9.80 3.26 0.85
CA PRO A 236 -10.82 3.95 1.65
C PRO A 236 -10.77 3.41 3.07
N THR A 237 -10.26 4.23 4.00
CA THR A 237 -10.06 3.87 5.41
C THR A 237 -11.10 4.58 6.27
N PRO A 238 -11.83 3.89 7.15
CA PRO A 238 -12.74 4.53 8.09
C PRO A 238 -12.05 5.64 8.90
N TYR A 239 -12.67 6.80 8.95
CA TYR A 239 -12.15 7.95 9.69
C TYR A 239 -13.32 8.79 10.20
N LYS A 240 -13.43 8.92 11.53
CA LYS A 240 -14.59 9.54 12.17
C LYS A 240 -15.89 8.87 11.72
N ASP A 241 -16.85 9.65 11.27
CA ASP A 241 -18.14 9.19 10.75
C ASP A 241 -18.12 8.82 9.25
N GLY A 242 -16.99 9.07 8.56
CA GLY A 242 -16.82 8.82 7.13
C GLY A 242 -15.55 8.06 6.78
N PHE A 243 -14.82 8.58 5.78
CA PHE A 243 -13.61 7.92 5.27
C PHE A 243 -12.51 8.93 4.97
N VAL A 244 -11.26 8.47 5.04
CA VAL A 244 -10.12 9.08 4.37
C VAL A 244 -9.69 8.16 3.24
N LEU A 245 -9.41 8.72 2.05
CA LEU A 245 -9.04 7.94 0.86
C LEU A 245 -8.18 8.76 -0.10
N ALA A 246 -7.45 8.05 -0.97
CA ALA A 246 -6.75 8.66 -2.09
C ALA A 246 -7.58 8.49 -3.37
N ASP A 247 -7.84 9.58 -4.06
CA ASP A 247 -8.50 9.55 -5.37
C ASP A 247 -8.09 10.74 -6.25
N ARG A 248 -8.80 10.96 -7.36
CA ARG A 248 -8.48 11.96 -8.37
C ARG A 248 -9.68 12.79 -8.74
N ASP A 249 -9.42 14.05 -9.06
CA ASP A 249 -10.32 14.87 -9.86
C ASP A 249 -9.87 14.85 -11.32
N CYS A 250 -10.84 14.68 -12.18
CA CYS A 250 -10.65 14.78 -13.61
C CYS A 250 -11.29 16.08 -14.09
N THR A 251 -10.47 17.12 -14.26
CA THR A 251 -10.93 18.41 -14.77
C THR A 251 -10.59 18.52 -16.26
N GLY A 252 -11.55 18.95 -17.08
CA GLY A 252 -11.38 19.18 -18.51
C GLY A 252 -12.42 18.45 -19.34
N SER A 253 -13.03 19.18 -20.28
CA SER A 253 -14.10 18.69 -21.14
C SER A 253 -13.64 17.82 -22.31
N ASN A 254 -12.32 17.66 -22.52
CA ASN A 254 -11.76 16.91 -23.65
C ASN A 254 -10.78 15.84 -23.20
N LYS A 255 -10.97 14.62 -23.73
CA LYS A 255 -10.18 13.40 -23.47
C LYS A 255 -8.65 13.53 -23.67
N SER A 256 -8.19 14.59 -24.36
CA SER A 256 -6.76 14.85 -24.63
C SER A 256 -6.10 15.76 -23.60
N ASN A 257 -6.85 16.56 -22.85
CA ASN A 257 -6.34 17.59 -21.94
C ASN A 257 -6.84 17.43 -20.51
N ALA A 258 -7.28 16.23 -20.11
CA ALA A 258 -7.70 15.98 -18.74
C ALA A 258 -6.49 16.06 -17.80
N VAL A 259 -6.47 17.06 -16.93
CA VAL A 259 -5.48 17.19 -15.86
C VAL A 259 -5.92 16.33 -14.70
N GLU A 260 -5.14 15.31 -14.38
CA GLU A 260 -5.34 14.50 -13.19
C GLU A 260 -4.80 15.23 -11.97
N LYS A 261 -5.67 15.59 -11.04
CA LYS A 261 -5.28 16.12 -9.74
C LYS A 261 -5.60 15.09 -8.66
N GLN A 262 -4.58 14.52 -8.07
CA GLN A 262 -4.75 13.65 -6.90
C GLN A 262 -4.86 14.45 -5.62
N SER A 263 -5.61 13.92 -4.68
CA SER A 263 -5.75 14.45 -3.33
C SER A 263 -5.98 13.32 -2.33
N ILE A 264 -5.71 13.60 -1.06
CA ILE A 264 -6.29 12.84 0.04
C ILE A 264 -7.63 13.49 0.34
N ARG A 265 -8.70 12.70 0.32
CA ARG A 265 -10.06 13.18 0.58
C ARG A 265 -10.55 12.71 1.92
N ILE A 266 -11.19 13.60 2.63
CA ILE A 266 -11.97 13.29 3.84
C ILE A 266 -13.44 13.41 3.44
N THR A 267 -14.22 12.35 3.69
CA THR A 267 -15.65 12.30 3.37
C THR A 267 -16.49 12.19 4.62
N ASP A 268 -17.78 12.45 4.49
CA ASP A 268 -18.77 12.06 5.50
C ASP A 268 -19.23 10.59 5.33
N SER A 269 -20.20 10.19 6.16
CA SER A 269 -20.81 8.86 6.14
C SER A 269 -21.53 8.52 4.84
N GLU A 270 -21.91 9.54 4.05
CA GLU A 270 -22.53 9.38 2.73
C GLU A 270 -21.48 9.28 1.60
N GLY A 271 -20.18 9.40 1.91
CA GLY A 271 -19.09 9.44 0.93
C GLY A 271 -18.94 10.79 0.25
N VAL A 272 -19.65 11.82 0.73
CA VAL A 272 -19.53 13.18 0.16
C VAL A 272 -18.23 13.82 0.65
N VAL A 273 -17.41 14.28 -0.28
CA VAL A 273 -16.13 14.92 0.01
C VAL A 273 -16.34 16.22 0.78
N LYS A 274 -15.80 16.26 2.01
CA LYS A 274 -15.81 17.45 2.88
C LYS A 274 -14.50 18.23 2.82
N ASN A 275 -13.40 17.54 2.62
CA ASN A 275 -12.09 18.18 2.54
C ASN A 275 -11.19 17.49 1.52
N ARG A 276 -10.29 18.28 0.89
CA ARG A 276 -9.25 17.82 -0.03
C ARG A 276 -7.91 18.31 0.45
N LEU A 277 -7.04 17.38 0.80
CA LEU A 277 -5.70 17.67 1.28
C LEU A 277 -4.70 17.44 0.14
N LEU A 278 -3.71 18.31 0.03
CA LEU A 278 -2.62 18.23 -0.95
C LEU A 278 -3.09 18.09 -2.40
N GLU A 279 -4.20 18.73 -2.77
CA GLU A 279 -4.75 18.66 -4.12
C GLU A 279 -3.72 19.08 -5.19
N GLY A 280 -3.49 18.20 -6.15
CA GLY A 280 -2.52 18.41 -7.23
C GLY A 280 -1.05 18.36 -6.81
N LYS A 281 -0.78 18.05 -5.54
CA LYS A 281 0.59 17.91 -5.00
C LYS A 281 0.99 16.44 -4.78
N LEU A 282 0.16 15.50 -5.18
CA LEU A 282 0.38 14.07 -5.01
C LEU A 282 0.45 13.37 -6.36
N LEU A 283 1.31 12.37 -6.45
CA LEU A 283 1.41 11.51 -7.60
C LEU A 283 1.18 10.04 -7.19
N LEU A 284 0.02 9.49 -7.63
CA LEU A 284 -0.34 8.11 -7.38
C LEU A 284 -0.28 7.73 -5.89
N ALA A 285 -0.94 8.51 -5.02
CA ALA A 285 -1.14 8.11 -3.64
C ALA A 285 -1.90 6.78 -3.61
N ARG A 286 -1.41 5.82 -2.82
CA ARG A 286 -1.89 4.43 -2.81
C ARG A 286 -2.14 3.88 -1.42
N GLY A 287 -1.29 4.23 -0.44
CA GLY A 287 -1.43 3.81 0.94
C GLY A 287 -1.84 4.97 1.84
N ILE A 288 -2.81 4.73 2.73
CA ILE A 288 -3.22 5.66 3.77
C ILE A 288 -3.40 4.88 5.06
N GLU A 289 -2.72 5.31 6.10
CA GLU A 289 -2.90 4.82 7.46
C GLU A 289 -3.36 5.98 8.35
N VAL A 290 -4.39 5.77 9.13
CA VAL A 290 -4.80 6.71 10.18
C VAL A 290 -3.98 6.40 11.43
N LEU A 291 -3.13 7.35 11.82
CA LEU A 291 -2.24 7.19 12.97
C LEU A 291 -2.99 7.42 14.30
N PRO A 292 -2.49 6.87 15.42
CA PRO A 292 -3.12 7.08 16.74
C PRO A 292 -3.22 8.55 17.17
N ASN A 293 -2.34 9.43 16.68
CA ASN A 293 -2.40 10.87 16.91
C ASN A 293 -3.43 11.60 16.04
N GLY A 294 -4.16 10.87 15.18
CA GLY A 294 -5.17 11.41 14.27
C GLY A 294 -4.60 11.95 12.95
N ASN A 295 -3.30 11.90 12.74
CA ASN A 295 -2.66 12.23 11.49
C ASN A 295 -2.81 11.11 10.45
N PHE A 296 -2.45 11.39 9.21
CA PHE A 296 -2.47 10.41 8.12
C PHE A 296 -1.04 10.13 7.65
N PHE A 297 -0.68 8.85 7.62
CA PHE A 297 0.55 8.42 6.98
C PHE A 297 0.22 7.98 5.54
N VAL A 298 0.78 8.70 4.58
CA VAL A 298 0.44 8.57 3.17
C VAL A 298 1.64 8.03 2.40
N THR A 299 1.39 7.00 1.59
CA THR A 299 2.38 6.46 0.64
C THR A 299 1.96 6.83 -0.78
N THR A 300 2.86 7.49 -1.50
CA THR A 300 2.74 7.73 -2.93
C THR A 300 3.68 6.83 -3.70
N ILE A 301 3.81 7.06 -4.99
CA ILE A 301 4.72 6.28 -5.84
C ILE A 301 6.21 6.48 -5.47
N SER A 302 6.57 7.62 -4.90
CA SER A 302 7.97 8.01 -4.64
C SER A 302 8.22 8.50 -3.23
N THR A 303 7.17 8.75 -2.47
CA THR A 303 7.25 9.48 -1.21
C THR A 303 6.44 8.78 -0.14
N VAL A 304 6.95 8.83 1.08
CA VAL A 304 6.16 8.59 2.30
C VAL A 304 6.05 9.90 3.06
N MET A 305 4.88 10.19 3.59
CA MET A 305 4.66 11.44 4.32
C MET A 305 3.65 11.27 5.44
N GLU A 306 3.81 12.09 6.47
CA GLU A 306 2.79 12.29 7.50
C GLU A 306 2.18 13.68 7.34
N ILE A 307 0.86 13.74 7.33
CA ILE A 307 0.10 14.98 7.24
C ILE A 307 -0.92 15.06 8.36
N ASP A 308 -1.16 16.25 8.86
CA ASP A 308 -2.26 16.48 9.79
C ASP A 308 -3.63 16.54 9.04
N PRO A 309 -4.76 16.50 9.76
CA PRO A 309 -6.10 16.60 9.16
C PRO A 309 -6.38 17.94 8.45
N GLN A 310 -5.51 18.93 8.60
CA GLN A 310 -5.56 20.22 7.91
C GLN A 310 -4.73 20.22 6.62
N GLY A 311 -3.93 19.16 6.39
CA GLY A 311 -3.07 19.01 5.21
C GLY A 311 -1.66 19.59 5.37
N THR A 312 -1.26 19.93 6.62
CA THR A 312 0.13 20.32 6.90
C THR A 312 1.02 19.09 6.82
N VAL A 313 2.09 19.17 6.05
CA VAL A 313 3.10 18.11 5.96
C VAL A 313 4.02 18.20 7.19
N LEU A 314 3.96 17.19 8.06
CA LEU A 314 4.77 17.08 9.28
C LEU A 314 6.05 16.28 9.03
N PHE A 315 5.99 15.30 8.15
CA PHE A 315 7.12 14.49 7.73
C PHE A 315 7.02 14.22 6.23
N LYS A 316 8.16 14.26 5.54
CA LYS A 316 8.26 13.86 4.13
C LYS A 316 9.61 13.23 3.87
N ALA A 317 9.60 12.01 3.36
CA ALA A 317 10.81 11.33 2.89
C ALA A 317 10.58 10.82 1.47
N VAL A 318 11.55 11.08 0.61
CA VAL A 318 11.51 10.75 -0.83
C VAL A 318 12.55 9.68 -1.12
N ILE A 319 12.24 8.76 -2.03
CA ILE A 319 13.20 7.75 -2.50
C ILE A 319 14.53 8.44 -2.86
N LYS A 320 15.63 7.94 -2.29
CA LYS A 320 16.96 8.51 -2.49
C LYS A 320 17.30 8.67 -3.97
N GLY A 321 17.74 9.87 -4.34
CA GLY A 321 18.09 10.21 -5.71
C GLY A 321 16.91 10.58 -6.60
N GLN A 322 15.69 10.64 -6.06
CA GLN A 322 14.55 11.21 -6.77
C GLN A 322 14.34 12.69 -6.39
N ASP A 323 13.74 13.42 -7.31
CA ASP A 323 13.40 14.83 -7.10
C ASP A 323 12.29 14.96 -6.04
N PRO A 324 12.49 15.75 -4.97
CA PRO A 324 11.46 15.95 -3.95
C PRO A 324 10.18 16.60 -4.46
N ASP A 325 10.26 17.30 -5.61
CA ASP A 325 9.11 17.94 -6.24
C ASP A 325 8.53 17.14 -7.41
N MET A 326 8.98 15.89 -7.60
CA MET A 326 8.52 15.02 -8.68
C MET A 326 7.01 14.87 -8.70
N GLU A 327 6.36 14.82 -7.53
CA GLU A 327 4.92 14.65 -7.42
C GLU A 327 4.14 15.78 -8.07
N SER A 328 4.68 17.02 -8.06
CA SER A 328 4.07 18.17 -8.73
C SER A 328 4.31 18.18 -10.24
N LYS A 329 5.29 17.42 -10.74
CA LYS A 329 5.68 17.36 -12.16
C LYS A 329 4.90 16.34 -12.97
N GLY A 330 4.10 15.50 -12.31
CA GLY A 330 3.27 14.51 -12.95
C GLY A 330 4.00 13.22 -13.36
N ARG A 331 3.24 12.27 -13.89
CA ARG A 331 3.67 10.90 -14.15
C ARG A 331 4.82 10.77 -15.16
N ASP A 332 4.90 11.68 -16.11
CA ASP A 332 5.92 11.64 -17.17
C ASP A 332 7.32 12.00 -16.65
N ALA A 333 7.41 12.65 -15.48
CA ALA A 333 8.66 12.96 -14.81
C ALA A 333 9.27 11.76 -14.07
N LEU A 334 8.55 10.65 -13.92
CA LEU A 334 9.08 9.47 -13.23
C LEU A 334 10.26 8.86 -14.00
N PRO A 335 11.38 8.58 -13.31
CA PRO A 335 12.53 7.96 -13.96
C PRO A 335 12.16 6.56 -14.45
N LYS A 336 12.40 6.29 -15.74
CA LYS A 336 12.26 4.96 -16.31
C LYS A 336 13.33 4.04 -15.72
N MET A 337 12.91 2.88 -15.22
CA MET A 337 13.85 1.88 -14.73
C MET A 337 14.32 0.95 -15.83
N THR A 338 15.61 0.63 -15.76
CA THR A 338 16.16 -0.57 -16.41
C THR A 338 16.04 -1.71 -15.40
N GLY A 339 15.18 -2.69 -15.66
CA GLY A 339 15.04 -3.84 -14.78
C GLY A 339 13.61 -4.36 -14.63
N ARG A 340 13.41 -5.15 -13.57
CA ARG A 340 12.20 -5.92 -13.29
C ARG A 340 10.90 -5.09 -13.22
N CYS A 341 10.98 -3.89 -12.66
CA CYS A 341 9.86 -2.97 -12.60
C CYS A 341 10.06 -1.79 -13.57
N LYS A 342 9.03 -1.46 -14.36
CA LYS A 342 9.08 -0.29 -15.24
C LYS A 342 9.40 1.02 -14.51
N TRP A 343 9.05 1.09 -13.22
CA TRP A 343 9.14 2.28 -12.37
C TRP A 343 9.61 1.87 -10.98
N LYS A 344 10.51 2.67 -10.36
CA LYS A 344 10.74 2.62 -8.91
C LYS A 344 9.51 3.21 -8.25
N ASN A 345 8.65 2.38 -7.72
CA ASN A 345 7.42 2.84 -7.09
C ASN A 345 7.20 2.14 -5.75
N LEU A 346 6.71 2.90 -4.81
CA LEU A 346 6.16 2.38 -3.57
C LEU A 346 4.70 2.00 -3.81
N TYR A 347 4.20 1.06 -3.03
CA TYR A 347 2.77 0.76 -3.02
C TYR A 347 2.14 1.16 -1.69
N LYS A 348 2.57 0.55 -0.60
CA LYS A 348 2.10 0.80 0.75
C LYS A 348 3.28 0.79 1.71
N ALA A 349 3.28 1.70 2.65
CA ALA A 349 4.15 1.71 3.81
C ALA A 349 3.32 1.94 5.06
N VAL A 350 3.78 1.44 6.19
CA VAL A 350 3.09 1.56 7.49
C VAL A 350 4.07 2.01 8.57
N LYS A 351 3.56 2.65 9.62
CA LYS A 351 4.35 2.96 10.81
C LYS A 351 4.49 1.71 11.69
N THR A 352 5.67 1.55 12.29
CA THR A 352 5.96 0.47 13.26
C THR A 352 6.10 1.06 14.67
N ASN A 353 6.18 0.24 15.69
CA ASN A 353 6.37 0.72 17.06
C ASN A 353 7.77 1.24 17.29
#